data_f0de24a67848a0e06c7438cfbab99870
#
_entry.id   f0de24a67848a0e06c7438cfbab99870
#
_cell.length_a   1.000
_cell.length_b   1.000
_cell.length_c   1.000
_cell.angle_alpha   90.00
_cell.angle_beta   90.00
_cell.angle_gamma   90.00
#
_symmetry.space_group_name_H-M   'P 1'
#
loop_
_entity.id
_entity.type
_entity.pdbx_description
1 polymer ?
#
loop_
_entity_poly.entity_id
_entity_poly.type
_entity_poly.pdbx_seq_one_letter_code
_entity_poly.pdbx_strand_id
1 'polypeptide(L)'
;MTVQLLDQITHQYKSRLVLDEISLSVKPSKILCLMGPSGCGKTTLLNLLAGLVSPTGGKVVQNLSPMSYVFQEPCLFPWETTVENIAIGLKSLGVNQTRRLQRAYNLAERVGLADATHLYPQQLSGGMKQRVNLARAFAINPSLLLLDEPFSSLDLGTRGEAQKLVMNWVVEQETTAILVTHDLAEAVLMADHLVVFSARPAQMVYCWENEKPPQQRDAAYIYKILAQLQAVPEVAASFSLKTPLSLF
;
A
#
# COMPACT_ATOMS: atom_id res chain seq x y z
N MET A 1 3.39 -20.17 7.10
CA MET A 1 4.68 -19.98 6.37
C MET A 1 4.78 -18.50 5.99
N THR A 2 5.98 -17.92 5.96
CA THR A 2 6.24 -16.57 5.47
C THR A 2 6.91 -16.64 4.11
N VAL A 3 6.67 -15.65 3.26
CA VAL A 3 7.36 -15.46 1.97
C VAL A 3 8.41 -14.39 2.18
N GLN A 4 9.67 -14.71 1.93
CA GLN A 4 10.74 -13.73 1.92
C GLN A 4 10.62 -12.86 0.67
N LEU A 5 10.66 -11.55 0.84
CA LEU A 5 10.56 -10.58 -0.24
C LEU A 5 11.91 -9.98 -0.59
N LEU A 6 12.67 -9.61 0.45
CA LEU A 6 13.97 -8.96 0.36
C LEU A 6 14.97 -9.69 1.27
N ASP A 7 16.19 -9.83 0.80
CA ASP A 7 17.30 -10.44 1.51
C ASP A 7 18.51 -9.51 1.53
N GLN A 8 18.82 -8.96 2.71
CA GLN A 8 19.93 -8.04 3.01
C GLN A 8 20.07 -6.89 1.99
N ILE A 9 18.94 -6.29 1.61
CA ILE A 9 18.92 -5.21 0.63
C ILE A 9 19.66 -3.99 1.14
N THR A 10 20.67 -3.59 0.38
CA THR A 10 21.33 -2.29 0.48
C THR A 10 21.05 -1.50 -0.78
N HIS A 11 20.70 -0.22 -0.64
CA HIS A 11 20.50 0.65 -1.80
C HIS A 11 20.98 2.06 -1.53
N GLN A 12 21.70 2.61 -2.52
CA GLN A 12 22.19 3.99 -2.49
C GLN A 12 21.91 4.70 -3.81
N TYR A 13 21.55 5.97 -3.72
CA TYR A 13 21.50 6.87 -4.87
C TYR A 13 22.80 7.71 -4.91
N LYS A 14 23.63 7.50 -5.93
CA LYS A 14 24.98 8.07 -6.02
C LYS A 14 25.80 7.65 -4.78
N SER A 15 26.20 8.58 -3.93
CA SER A 15 26.96 8.34 -2.69
C SER A 15 26.08 8.29 -1.43
N ARG A 16 24.75 8.43 -1.58
CA ARG A 16 23.85 8.54 -0.43
C ARG A 16 23.17 7.21 -0.14
N LEU A 17 23.56 6.56 0.96
CA LEU A 17 22.91 5.34 1.46
C LEU A 17 21.48 5.64 1.89
N VAL A 18 20.53 4.84 1.42
CA VAL A 18 19.08 4.99 1.68
C VAL A 18 18.55 3.80 2.47
N LEU A 19 18.89 2.58 2.06
CA LEU A 19 18.51 1.33 2.73
C LEU A 19 19.78 0.60 3.13
N ASP A 20 19.80 0.07 4.35
CA ASP A 20 20.96 -0.59 4.93
C ASP A 20 20.59 -1.98 5.46
N GLU A 21 20.99 -3.01 4.70
CA GLU A 21 20.81 -4.45 5.01
C GLU A 21 19.37 -4.84 5.39
N ILE A 22 18.37 -4.35 4.64
CA ILE A 22 16.97 -4.65 4.89
C ILE A 22 16.61 -6.06 4.44
N SER A 23 16.15 -6.90 5.35
CA SER A 23 15.50 -8.18 5.07
C SER A 23 14.03 -8.11 5.44
N LEU A 24 13.12 -8.44 4.50
CA LEU A 24 11.69 -8.30 4.66
C LEU A 24 10.95 -9.56 4.26
N SER A 25 10.02 -10.00 5.11
CA SER A 25 9.15 -11.13 4.86
C SER A 25 7.69 -10.77 5.13
N VAL A 26 6.76 -11.44 4.47
CA VAL A 26 5.33 -11.25 4.65
C VAL A 26 4.61 -12.59 4.79
N LYS A 27 3.52 -12.63 5.56
CA LYS A 27 2.59 -13.76 5.54
C LYS A 27 1.68 -13.65 4.31
N PRO A 28 1.47 -14.72 3.51
CA PRO A 28 0.55 -14.68 2.38
C PRO A 28 -0.86 -14.24 2.80
N SER A 29 -1.55 -13.55 1.89
CA SER A 29 -2.93 -13.06 2.11
C SER A 29 -3.07 -12.13 3.31
N LYS A 30 -2.00 -11.37 3.60
CA LYS A 30 -1.92 -10.42 4.72
C LYS A 30 -1.43 -9.06 4.24
N ILE A 31 -1.75 -8.03 5.03
CA ILE A 31 -1.27 -6.67 4.83
C ILE A 31 -0.06 -6.43 5.73
N LEU A 32 1.10 -6.22 5.10
CA LEU A 32 2.30 -5.71 5.75
C LEU A 32 2.34 -4.20 5.59
N CYS A 33 2.33 -3.47 6.69
CA CYS A 33 2.49 -2.03 6.66
C CYS A 33 3.95 -1.62 6.95
N LEU A 34 4.44 -0.69 6.16
CA LEU A 34 5.78 -0.10 6.30
C LEU A 34 5.62 1.37 6.71
N MET A 35 6.15 1.72 7.86
CA MET A 35 6.09 3.08 8.40
C MET A 35 7.51 3.61 8.68
N GLY A 36 7.62 4.94 8.83
CA GLY A 36 8.87 5.61 9.16
C GLY A 36 8.87 7.05 8.65
N PRO A 37 9.91 7.84 8.99
CA PRO A 37 10.01 9.26 8.63
C PRO A 37 9.92 9.49 7.12
N SER A 38 9.47 10.69 6.73
CA SER A 38 9.48 11.09 5.32
C SER A 38 10.89 11.02 4.75
N GLY A 39 11.01 10.42 3.56
CA GLY A 39 12.30 10.28 2.87
C GLY A 39 13.24 9.21 3.46
N CYS A 40 12.83 8.37 4.41
CA CYS A 40 13.69 7.29 4.91
C CYS A 40 13.97 6.19 3.86
N GLY A 41 13.10 6.00 2.86
CA GLY A 41 13.33 5.01 1.79
C GLY A 41 12.17 4.05 1.52
N LYS A 42 10.98 4.26 2.10
CA LYS A 42 9.80 3.37 1.91
C LYS A 42 9.40 3.20 0.45
N THR A 43 9.24 4.30 -0.29
CA THR A 43 8.98 4.28 -1.74
C THR A 43 10.12 3.60 -2.50
N THR A 44 11.38 3.80 -2.10
CA THR A 44 12.53 3.11 -2.69
C THR A 44 12.40 1.59 -2.51
N LEU A 45 11.96 1.15 -1.34
CA LEU A 45 11.75 -0.26 -1.03
C LEU A 45 10.61 -0.85 -1.90
N LEU A 46 9.50 -0.12 -2.07
CA LEU A 46 8.44 -0.54 -2.99
C LEU A 46 8.94 -0.59 -4.45
N ASN A 47 9.73 0.38 -4.88
CA ASN A 47 10.31 0.41 -6.24
C ASN A 47 11.26 -0.76 -6.49
N LEU A 48 12.04 -1.18 -5.49
CA LEU A 48 12.88 -2.38 -5.54
C LEU A 48 12.03 -3.64 -5.68
N LEU A 49 10.97 -3.78 -4.89
CA LEU A 49 10.02 -4.90 -4.97
C LEU A 49 9.31 -4.94 -6.32
N ALA A 50 8.98 -3.79 -6.88
CA ALA A 50 8.36 -3.67 -8.20
C ALA A 50 9.33 -3.92 -9.37
N GLY A 51 10.63 -4.06 -9.10
CA GLY A 51 11.65 -4.18 -10.13
C GLY A 51 11.89 -2.90 -10.95
N LEU A 52 11.40 -1.74 -10.47
CA LEU A 52 11.60 -0.44 -11.10
C LEU A 52 13.01 0.11 -10.86
N VAL A 53 13.67 -0.35 -9.81
CA VAL A 53 15.04 0.00 -9.42
C VAL A 53 15.76 -1.28 -9.02
N SER A 54 17.04 -1.40 -9.35
CA SER A 54 17.88 -2.52 -8.91
C SER A 54 18.57 -2.18 -7.59
N PRO A 55 18.70 -3.12 -6.64
CA PRO A 55 19.46 -2.90 -5.42
C PRO A 55 20.95 -2.74 -5.70
N THR A 56 21.68 -2.02 -4.84
CA THR A 56 23.13 -1.93 -4.92
C THR A 56 23.84 -3.08 -4.17
N GLY A 57 23.11 -3.76 -3.27
CA GLY A 57 23.56 -4.96 -2.55
C GLY A 57 22.35 -5.79 -2.10
N GLY A 58 22.56 -7.05 -1.80
CA GLY A 58 21.49 -7.98 -1.44
C GLY A 58 20.67 -8.48 -2.63
N LYS A 59 19.52 -9.08 -2.38
CA LYS A 59 18.66 -9.69 -3.41
C LYS A 59 17.18 -9.41 -3.17
N VAL A 60 16.44 -9.08 -4.23
CA VAL A 60 14.98 -9.15 -4.27
C VAL A 60 14.61 -10.60 -4.56
N VAL A 61 13.96 -11.27 -3.62
CA VAL A 61 13.69 -12.71 -3.64
C VAL A 61 12.24 -13.00 -4.02
N GLN A 62 11.34 -11.99 -3.90
CA GLN A 62 9.92 -12.16 -4.17
C GLN A 62 9.67 -12.69 -5.58
N ASN A 63 8.75 -13.66 -5.67
CA ASN A 63 8.29 -14.28 -6.92
C ASN A 63 6.76 -14.23 -7.07
N LEU A 64 6.09 -13.36 -6.29
CA LEU A 64 4.64 -13.21 -6.32
C LEU A 64 4.23 -12.47 -7.60
N SER A 65 3.55 -13.18 -8.50
CA SER A 65 3.09 -12.64 -9.80
C SER A 65 1.67 -13.13 -10.09
N PRO A 66 0.80 -12.33 -10.70
CA PRO A 66 1.04 -10.94 -11.12
C PRO A 66 1.13 -9.96 -9.94
N MET A 67 1.78 -8.81 -10.17
CA MET A 67 1.95 -7.76 -9.19
C MET A 67 1.35 -6.45 -9.69
N SER A 68 0.72 -5.69 -8.78
CA SER A 68 0.22 -4.33 -9.05
C SER A 68 0.85 -3.32 -8.12
N TYR A 69 1.00 -2.09 -8.63
CA TYR A 69 1.49 -0.95 -7.86
C TYR A 69 0.47 0.21 -7.93
N VAL A 70 -0.01 0.63 -6.77
CA VAL A 70 -0.83 1.82 -6.57
C VAL A 70 0.08 2.93 -6.08
N PHE A 71 0.39 3.88 -6.95
CA PHE A 71 1.21 5.06 -6.63
C PHE A 71 0.41 6.06 -5.80
N GLN A 72 1.10 6.93 -5.08
CA GLN A 72 0.51 8.02 -4.30
C GLN A 72 -0.36 8.91 -5.16
N GLU A 73 0.14 9.33 -6.34
CA GLU A 73 -0.67 9.97 -7.37
C GLU A 73 -1.30 8.90 -8.27
N PRO A 74 -2.59 9.00 -8.63
CA PRO A 74 -3.29 7.96 -9.40
C PRO A 74 -2.67 7.63 -10.77
N CYS A 75 -1.88 8.54 -11.37
CA CYS A 75 -1.21 8.36 -12.66
C CYS A 75 -2.14 7.73 -13.72
N LEU A 76 -3.36 8.27 -13.84
CA LEU A 76 -4.33 7.82 -14.84
C LEU A 76 -3.93 8.36 -16.23
N PHE A 77 -4.22 7.57 -17.27
CA PHE A 77 -4.02 8.00 -18.65
C PHE A 77 -5.08 9.04 -19.00
N PRO A 78 -4.73 10.33 -19.23
CA PRO A 78 -5.69 11.41 -19.38
C PRO A 78 -6.54 11.33 -20.66
N TRP A 79 -6.10 10.52 -21.64
CA TRP A 79 -6.79 10.28 -22.92
C TRP A 79 -7.64 9.00 -22.92
N GLU A 80 -7.63 8.22 -21.83
CA GLU A 80 -8.44 7.03 -21.66
C GLU A 80 -9.59 7.30 -20.69
N THR A 81 -10.75 6.73 -20.95
CA THR A 81 -11.90 6.78 -20.04
C THR A 81 -11.62 6.01 -18.74
N THR A 82 -12.50 6.12 -17.76
CA THR A 82 -12.45 5.36 -16.49
C THR A 82 -12.33 3.85 -16.74
N VAL A 83 -13.21 3.29 -17.57
CA VAL A 83 -13.23 1.85 -17.85
C VAL A 83 -11.98 1.40 -18.61
N GLU A 84 -11.47 2.21 -19.51
CA GLU A 84 -10.23 1.93 -20.24
C GLU A 84 -9.00 2.00 -19.34
N ASN A 85 -8.93 2.99 -18.44
CA ASN A 85 -7.90 3.05 -17.41
C ASN A 85 -7.89 1.79 -16.53
N ILE A 86 -9.03 1.29 -16.12
CA ILE A 86 -9.15 0.05 -15.35
C ILE A 86 -8.68 -1.15 -16.18
N ALA A 87 -9.05 -1.19 -17.46
CA ALA A 87 -8.78 -2.33 -18.34
C ALA A 87 -7.32 -2.44 -18.81
N ILE A 88 -6.50 -1.39 -18.65
CA ILE A 88 -5.21 -1.29 -19.34
C ILE A 88 -4.21 -2.39 -18.92
N GLY A 89 -4.18 -2.73 -17.62
CA GLY A 89 -3.32 -3.81 -17.13
C GLY A 89 -3.62 -5.18 -17.74
N LEU A 90 -4.88 -5.44 -18.07
CA LEU A 90 -5.33 -6.68 -18.73
C LEU A 90 -4.89 -6.75 -20.19
N LYS A 91 -4.66 -5.60 -20.83
CA LYS A 91 -4.15 -5.52 -22.20
C LYS A 91 -2.74 -6.09 -22.29
N SER A 92 -1.88 -5.78 -21.33
CA SER A 92 -0.50 -6.29 -21.26
C SER A 92 -0.44 -7.80 -21.02
N LEU A 93 -1.48 -8.37 -20.41
CA LEU A 93 -1.62 -9.82 -20.20
C LEU A 93 -2.27 -10.55 -21.39
N GLY A 94 -2.47 -9.87 -22.53
CA GLY A 94 -3.04 -10.47 -23.73
C GLY A 94 -4.56 -10.79 -23.66
N VAL A 95 -5.27 -10.27 -22.65
CA VAL A 95 -6.72 -10.48 -22.52
C VAL A 95 -7.44 -9.74 -23.65
N ASN A 96 -8.34 -10.44 -24.36
CA ASN A 96 -9.10 -9.85 -25.47
C ASN A 96 -9.99 -8.69 -25.00
N GLN A 97 -10.34 -7.79 -25.93
CA GLN A 97 -11.03 -6.53 -25.62
C GLN A 97 -12.35 -6.73 -24.89
N THR A 98 -13.18 -7.65 -25.35
CA THR A 98 -14.49 -7.90 -24.74
C THR A 98 -14.37 -8.34 -23.28
N ARG A 99 -13.50 -9.30 -22.99
CA ARG A 99 -13.29 -9.81 -21.62
C ARG A 99 -12.68 -8.77 -20.69
N ARG A 100 -11.69 -7.98 -21.18
CA ARG A 100 -11.05 -6.96 -20.33
C ARG A 100 -12.01 -5.82 -20.01
N LEU A 101 -12.85 -5.36 -20.96
CA LEU A 101 -13.85 -4.34 -20.70
C LEU A 101 -14.95 -4.85 -19.77
N GLN A 102 -15.44 -6.08 -19.96
CA GLN A 102 -16.42 -6.67 -19.04
C GLN A 102 -15.88 -6.72 -17.60
N ARG A 103 -14.63 -7.15 -17.42
CA ARG A 103 -14.00 -7.15 -16.10
C ARG A 103 -13.83 -5.72 -15.53
N ALA A 104 -13.47 -4.76 -16.37
CA ALA A 104 -13.34 -3.37 -15.96
C ALA A 104 -14.68 -2.75 -15.54
N TYR A 105 -15.78 -3.04 -16.25
CA TYR A 105 -17.13 -2.61 -15.85
C TYR A 105 -17.53 -3.20 -14.49
N ASN A 106 -17.33 -4.50 -14.28
CA ASN A 106 -17.62 -5.15 -13.00
C ASN A 106 -16.81 -4.55 -11.86
N LEU A 107 -15.54 -4.20 -12.10
CA LEU A 107 -14.70 -3.53 -11.10
C LEU A 107 -15.11 -2.08 -10.86
N ALA A 108 -15.50 -1.34 -11.90
CA ALA A 108 -16.03 0.01 -11.77
C ALA A 108 -17.28 0.04 -10.88
N GLU A 109 -18.20 -0.91 -11.09
CA GLU A 109 -19.37 -1.09 -10.22
C GLU A 109 -18.96 -1.38 -8.77
N ARG A 110 -18.04 -2.31 -8.56
CA ARG A 110 -17.54 -2.72 -7.23
C ARG A 110 -16.90 -1.57 -6.45
N VAL A 111 -16.24 -0.63 -7.14
CA VAL A 111 -15.64 0.55 -6.50
C VAL A 111 -16.57 1.78 -6.51
N GLY A 112 -17.85 1.61 -6.84
CA GLY A 112 -18.87 2.67 -6.85
C GLY A 112 -18.66 3.70 -7.96
N LEU A 113 -18.24 3.27 -9.15
CA LEU A 113 -18.00 4.12 -10.33
C LEU A 113 -18.83 3.66 -11.56
N ALA A 114 -19.94 2.95 -11.35
CA ALA A 114 -20.79 2.46 -12.43
C ALA A 114 -21.24 3.57 -13.39
N ASP A 115 -21.67 4.71 -12.85
CA ASP A 115 -22.17 5.85 -13.63
C ASP A 115 -21.04 6.72 -14.23
N ALA A 116 -19.77 6.46 -13.85
CA ALA A 116 -18.60 7.24 -14.24
C ALA A 116 -17.68 6.51 -15.25
N THR A 117 -18.08 5.36 -15.75
CA THR A 117 -17.25 4.50 -16.62
C THR A 117 -16.79 5.18 -17.91
N HIS A 118 -17.61 6.09 -18.44
CA HIS A 118 -17.36 6.85 -19.67
C HIS A 118 -16.61 8.16 -19.46
N LEU A 119 -16.40 8.60 -18.20
CA LEU A 119 -15.73 9.84 -17.87
C LEU A 119 -14.21 9.74 -18.01
N TYR A 120 -13.60 10.83 -18.42
CA TYR A 120 -12.15 11.00 -18.47
C TYR A 120 -11.59 11.47 -17.11
N PRO A 121 -10.30 11.26 -16.83
CA PRO A 121 -9.69 11.63 -15.54
C PRO A 121 -9.93 13.10 -15.13
N GLN A 122 -9.92 14.05 -16.06
CA GLN A 122 -10.17 15.46 -15.76
C GLN A 122 -11.60 15.77 -15.27
N GLN A 123 -12.54 14.86 -15.52
CA GLN A 123 -13.95 14.96 -15.10
C GLN A 123 -14.22 14.28 -13.76
N LEU A 124 -13.21 13.59 -13.19
CA LEU A 124 -13.33 12.84 -11.94
C LEU A 124 -12.85 13.68 -10.75
N SER A 125 -13.53 13.52 -9.61
CA SER A 125 -13.03 14.01 -8.32
C SER A 125 -11.75 13.28 -7.90
N GLY A 126 -11.01 13.81 -6.92
CA GLY A 126 -9.81 13.15 -6.38
C GLY A 126 -10.10 11.75 -5.86
N GLY A 127 -11.19 11.58 -5.10
CA GLY A 127 -11.62 10.27 -4.59
C GLY A 127 -12.01 9.29 -5.69
N MET A 128 -12.69 9.77 -6.75
CA MET A 128 -13.01 8.94 -7.91
C MET A 128 -11.74 8.48 -8.64
N LYS A 129 -10.77 9.38 -8.86
CA LYS A 129 -9.47 9.03 -9.46
C LYS A 129 -8.76 7.93 -8.66
N GLN A 130 -8.78 8.02 -7.34
CA GLN A 130 -8.14 7.01 -6.49
C GLN A 130 -8.88 5.67 -6.55
N ARG A 131 -10.22 5.68 -6.61
CA ARG A 131 -11.00 4.44 -6.83
C ARG A 131 -10.73 3.80 -8.19
N VAL A 132 -10.54 4.60 -9.26
CA VAL A 132 -10.07 4.10 -10.56
C VAL A 132 -8.69 3.47 -10.45
N ASN A 133 -7.75 4.11 -9.73
CA ASN A 133 -6.40 3.60 -9.51
C ASN A 133 -6.41 2.23 -8.79
N LEU A 134 -7.23 2.09 -7.73
CA LEU A 134 -7.43 0.81 -7.03
C LEU A 134 -8.05 -0.24 -7.95
N ALA A 135 -9.12 0.10 -8.68
CA ALA A 135 -9.77 -0.82 -9.61
C ALA A 135 -8.83 -1.29 -10.72
N ARG A 136 -7.97 -0.38 -11.25
CA ARG A 136 -6.92 -0.71 -12.21
C ARG A 136 -5.93 -1.72 -11.64
N ALA A 137 -5.51 -1.54 -10.38
CA ALA A 137 -4.61 -2.46 -9.70
C ALA A 137 -5.26 -3.83 -9.47
N PHE A 138 -6.53 -3.87 -9.12
CA PHE A 138 -7.30 -5.09 -8.91
C PHE A 138 -7.60 -5.86 -10.21
N ALA A 139 -7.60 -5.16 -11.36
CA ALA A 139 -8.01 -5.75 -12.63
C ALA A 139 -7.22 -7.00 -13.02
N ILE A 140 -5.93 -7.05 -12.73
CA ILE A 140 -5.07 -8.19 -13.05
C ILE A 140 -5.09 -9.30 -11.99
N ASN A 141 -5.90 -9.18 -10.94
CA ASN A 141 -5.95 -10.10 -9.79
C ASN A 141 -4.55 -10.38 -9.20
N PRO A 142 -3.90 -9.35 -8.64
CA PRO A 142 -2.50 -9.46 -8.25
C PRO A 142 -2.30 -10.42 -7.07
N SER A 143 -1.22 -11.21 -7.11
CA SER A 143 -0.75 -11.96 -5.94
C SER A 143 -0.03 -11.07 -4.94
N LEU A 144 0.56 -9.94 -5.43
CA LEU A 144 1.19 -8.91 -4.62
C LEU A 144 0.68 -7.53 -5.01
N LEU A 145 0.13 -6.80 -4.05
CA LEU A 145 -0.35 -5.44 -4.19
C LEU A 145 0.55 -4.47 -3.41
N LEU A 146 1.24 -3.58 -4.12
CA LEU A 146 2.06 -2.53 -3.55
C LEU A 146 1.25 -1.23 -3.49
N LEU A 147 1.20 -0.58 -2.33
CA LEU A 147 0.40 0.60 -2.05
C LEU A 147 1.30 1.68 -1.43
N ASP A 148 1.57 2.75 -2.17
CA ASP A 148 2.40 3.87 -1.72
C ASP A 148 1.53 5.06 -1.34
N GLU A 149 1.27 5.25 -0.05
CA GLU A 149 0.41 6.30 0.52
C GLU A 149 -0.93 6.48 -0.21
N PRO A 150 -1.68 5.39 -0.49
CA PRO A 150 -2.80 5.40 -1.44
C PRO A 150 -3.99 6.23 -0.97
N PHE A 151 -4.02 6.65 0.28
CA PHE A 151 -5.18 7.33 0.86
C PHE A 151 -4.87 8.75 1.37
N SER A 152 -3.63 9.22 1.20
CA SER A 152 -3.14 10.49 1.76
C SER A 152 -3.89 11.72 1.23
N SER A 153 -4.38 11.68 -0.01
CA SER A 153 -5.08 12.78 -0.68
C SER A 153 -6.61 12.73 -0.53
N LEU A 154 -7.15 11.74 0.19
CA LEU A 154 -8.59 11.54 0.34
C LEU A 154 -9.14 12.24 1.59
N ASP A 155 -10.37 12.76 1.49
CA ASP A 155 -11.16 13.16 2.65
C ASP A 155 -11.52 11.96 3.53
N LEU A 156 -11.93 12.20 4.78
CA LEU A 156 -12.17 11.16 5.78
C LEU A 156 -13.21 10.11 5.33
N GLY A 157 -14.30 10.54 4.68
CA GLY A 157 -15.35 9.62 4.24
C GLY A 157 -14.88 8.71 3.12
N THR A 158 -14.32 9.29 2.07
CA THR A 158 -13.79 8.58 0.91
C THR A 158 -12.61 7.67 1.26
N ARG A 159 -11.78 8.11 2.24
CA ARG A 159 -10.64 7.32 2.76
C ARG A 159 -11.12 6.02 3.38
N GLY A 160 -12.11 6.06 4.29
CA GLY A 160 -12.64 4.86 4.94
C GLY A 160 -13.24 3.85 3.96
N GLU A 161 -13.90 4.33 2.90
CA GLU A 161 -14.42 3.46 1.83
C GLU A 161 -13.28 2.78 1.04
N ALA A 162 -12.25 3.54 0.65
CA ALA A 162 -11.10 3.02 -0.08
C ALA A 162 -10.28 2.00 0.74
N GLN A 163 -10.12 2.24 2.03
CA GLN A 163 -9.47 1.31 2.96
C GLN A 163 -10.25 -0.02 3.05
N LYS A 164 -11.58 0.05 3.18
CA LYS A 164 -12.45 -1.15 3.18
C LYS A 164 -12.35 -1.92 1.88
N LEU A 165 -12.31 -1.24 0.72
CA LEU A 165 -12.13 -1.89 -0.58
C LEU A 165 -10.83 -2.68 -0.63
N VAL A 166 -9.71 -2.13 -0.18
CA VAL A 166 -8.41 -2.82 -0.15
C VAL A 166 -8.44 -4.01 0.83
N MET A 167 -8.93 -3.82 2.06
CA MET A 167 -8.99 -4.90 3.06
C MET A 167 -9.87 -6.06 2.59
N ASN A 168 -11.04 -5.77 2.01
CA ASN A 168 -11.94 -6.79 1.46
C ASN A 168 -11.27 -7.52 0.29
N TRP A 169 -10.58 -6.78 -0.61
CA TRP A 169 -9.87 -7.38 -1.72
C TRP A 169 -8.81 -8.37 -1.26
N VAL A 170 -7.98 -7.98 -0.28
CA VAL A 170 -6.93 -8.83 0.28
C VAL A 170 -7.49 -10.15 0.81
N VAL A 171 -8.61 -10.08 1.54
CA VAL A 171 -9.25 -11.28 2.11
C VAL A 171 -9.92 -12.13 1.04
N GLU A 172 -10.71 -11.53 0.15
CA GLU A 172 -11.52 -12.25 -0.84
C GLU A 172 -10.69 -12.87 -1.96
N GLN A 173 -9.59 -12.23 -2.35
CA GLN A 173 -8.73 -12.67 -3.46
C GLN A 173 -7.42 -13.31 -2.98
N GLU A 174 -7.27 -13.48 -1.66
CA GLU A 174 -6.05 -14.02 -1.05
C GLU A 174 -4.78 -13.27 -1.48
N THR A 175 -4.94 -11.97 -1.79
CA THR A 175 -3.85 -11.09 -2.23
C THR A 175 -2.94 -10.77 -1.04
N THR A 176 -1.62 -10.80 -1.23
CA THR A 176 -0.67 -10.22 -0.29
C THR A 176 -0.50 -8.75 -0.58
N ALA A 177 -0.53 -7.88 0.44
CA ALA A 177 -0.37 -6.45 0.24
C ALA A 177 0.76 -5.86 1.08
N ILE A 178 1.47 -4.88 0.50
CA ILE A 178 2.43 -4.03 1.21
C ILE A 178 1.92 -2.61 1.14
N LEU A 179 1.62 -2.04 2.30
CA LEU A 179 1.10 -0.69 2.47
C LEU A 179 2.18 0.21 3.05
N VAL A 180 2.51 1.29 2.36
CA VAL A 180 3.28 2.40 2.91
C VAL A 180 2.31 3.48 3.35
N THR A 181 2.42 3.91 4.59
CA THR A 181 1.67 5.06 5.13
C THR A 181 2.47 5.79 6.19
N HIS A 182 2.11 7.04 6.44
CA HIS A 182 2.59 7.82 7.58
C HIS A 182 1.52 7.98 8.68
N ASP A 183 0.31 7.46 8.46
CA ASP A 183 -0.81 7.50 9.42
C ASP A 183 -0.84 6.22 10.26
N LEU A 184 -0.52 6.36 11.56
CA LEU A 184 -0.47 5.23 12.48
C LEU A 184 -1.86 4.62 12.71
N ALA A 185 -2.94 5.42 12.65
CA ALA A 185 -4.30 4.91 12.78
C ALA A 185 -4.68 4.02 11.59
N GLU A 186 -4.30 4.44 10.38
CA GLU A 186 -4.44 3.64 9.17
C GLU A 186 -3.67 2.33 9.26
N ALA A 187 -2.42 2.37 9.73
CA ALA A 187 -1.62 1.17 9.93
C ALA A 187 -2.27 0.19 10.92
N VAL A 188 -2.76 0.68 12.07
CA VAL A 188 -3.43 -0.17 13.07
C VAL A 188 -4.74 -0.74 12.53
N LEU A 189 -5.50 0.05 11.75
CA LEU A 189 -6.74 -0.41 11.14
C LEU A 189 -6.49 -1.53 10.13
N MET A 190 -5.53 -1.33 9.23
CA MET A 190 -5.40 -2.17 8.03
C MET A 190 -4.37 -3.30 8.17
N ALA A 191 -3.24 -3.03 8.85
CA ALA A 191 -2.11 -3.96 8.84
C ALA A 191 -2.33 -5.20 9.72
N ASP A 192 -1.93 -6.36 9.21
CA ASP A 192 -1.73 -7.56 10.02
C ASP A 192 -0.34 -7.54 10.69
N HIS A 193 0.65 -6.96 9.99
CA HIS A 193 2.00 -6.74 10.48
C HIS A 193 2.44 -5.31 10.19
N LEU A 194 3.12 -4.68 11.14
CA LEU A 194 3.71 -3.36 11.02
C LEU A 194 5.23 -3.45 11.19
N VAL A 195 5.95 -2.82 10.28
CA VAL A 195 7.40 -2.60 10.37
C VAL A 195 7.65 -1.10 10.38
N VAL A 196 8.38 -0.63 11.37
CA VAL A 196 8.79 0.77 11.51
C VAL A 196 10.27 0.90 11.17
N PHE A 197 10.57 1.85 10.30
CA PHE A 197 11.94 2.17 9.89
C PHE A 197 12.46 3.41 10.61
N SER A 198 13.78 3.43 10.85
CA SER A 198 14.52 4.60 11.30
C SER A 198 14.56 5.70 10.24
N ALA A 199 15.08 6.87 10.63
CA ALA A 199 15.57 7.85 9.67
C ALA A 199 16.71 7.26 8.81
N ARG A 200 17.06 7.96 7.72
CA ARG A 200 18.04 7.50 6.73
C ARG A 200 19.46 7.36 7.31
N PRO A 201 20.21 6.29 7.04
CA PRO A 201 19.76 5.11 6.27
C PRO A 201 18.67 4.34 7.00
N ALA A 202 17.66 3.84 6.25
CA ALA A 202 16.57 3.10 6.84
C ALA A 202 17.08 1.76 7.39
N GLN A 203 16.74 1.49 8.62
CA GLN A 203 16.88 0.19 9.29
C GLN A 203 15.56 -0.15 9.96
N MET A 204 15.24 -1.44 10.09
CA MET A 204 14.05 -1.89 10.80
C MET A 204 14.27 -1.72 12.30
N VAL A 205 13.51 -0.82 12.94
CA VAL A 205 13.69 -0.49 14.36
C VAL A 205 12.59 -1.07 15.24
N TYR A 206 11.42 -1.38 14.69
CA TYR A 206 10.33 -1.95 15.44
C TYR A 206 9.43 -2.81 14.55
N CYS A 207 8.91 -3.92 15.09
CA CYS A 207 7.93 -4.79 14.44
C CYS A 207 6.77 -5.05 15.38
N TRP A 208 5.56 -5.02 14.85
CA TRP A 208 4.34 -5.33 15.59
C TRP A 208 3.41 -6.21 14.77
N GLU A 209 2.74 -7.14 15.42
CA GLU A 209 1.72 -8.01 14.84
C GLU A 209 0.36 -7.68 15.43
N ASN A 210 -0.65 -7.53 14.57
CA ASN A 210 -2.00 -7.23 14.98
C ASN A 210 -2.67 -8.52 15.47
N GLU A 211 -3.14 -8.52 16.71
CA GLU A 211 -3.78 -9.67 17.34
C GLU A 211 -5.20 -9.92 16.82
N LYS A 212 -5.87 -8.87 16.31
CA LYS A 212 -7.25 -8.96 15.82
C LYS A 212 -7.34 -9.00 14.30
N PRO A 213 -8.25 -9.83 13.74
CA PRO A 213 -8.56 -9.75 12.31
C PRO A 213 -9.24 -8.41 11.99
N PRO A 214 -9.17 -7.93 10.73
CA PRO A 214 -9.66 -6.60 10.33
C PRO A 214 -11.10 -6.30 10.78
N GLN A 215 -12.00 -7.29 10.72
CA GLN A 215 -13.42 -7.15 11.06
C GLN A 215 -13.68 -6.88 12.56
N GLN A 216 -12.70 -7.15 13.43
CA GLN A 216 -12.78 -6.97 14.88
C GLN A 216 -12.01 -5.72 15.37
N ARG A 217 -11.47 -4.92 14.46
CA ARG A 217 -10.69 -3.71 14.77
C ARG A 217 -11.64 -2.51 14.86
N ASP A 218 -12.41 -2.44 15.95
CA ASP A 218 -13.29 -1.31 16.25
C ASP A 218 -12.50 -0.07 16.71
N ALA A 219 -13.19 1.07 16.83
CA ALA A 219 -12.56 2.33 17.24
C ALA A 219 -11.87 2.22 18.60
N ALA A 220 -12.48 1.53 19.58
CA ALA A 220 -11.91 1.37 20.91
C ALA A 220 -10.60 0.57 20.87
N TYR A 221 -10.55 -0.50 20.08
CA TYR A 221 -9.34 -1.25 19.85
C TYR A 221 -8.26 -0.41 19.21
N ILE A 222 -8.61 0.33 18.13
CA ILE A 222 -7.67 1.20 17.43
C ILE A 222 -7.06 2.22 18.38
N TYR A 223 -7.88 2.93 19.16
CA TYR A 223 -7.39 3.92 20.14
C TYR A 223 -6.45 3.30 21.18
N LYS A 224 -6.79 2.11 21.70
CA LYS A 224 -5.95 1.38 22.65
C LYS A 224 -4.58 1.08 22.05
N ILE A 225 -4.53 0.50 20.84
CA ILE A 225 -3.27 0.12 20.18
C ILE A 225 -2.47 1.36 19.79
N LEU A 226 -3.12 2.43 19.33
CA LEU A 226 -2.45 3.70 19.04
C LEU A 226 -1.69 4.23 20.27
N ALA A 227 -2.35 4.27 21.43
CA ALA A 227 -1.72 4.72 22.66
C ALA A 227 -0.49 3.82 23.04
N GLN A 228 -0.62 2.52 22.87
CA GLN A 228 0.47 1.58 23.12
C GLN A 228 1.65 1.79 22.17
N LEU A 229 1.39 1.91 20.87
CA LEU A 229 2.44 2.09 19.87
C LEU A 229 3.12 3.47 19.99
N GLN A 230 2.37 4.52 20.31
CA GLN A 230 2.94 5.86 20.56
C GLN A 230 3.84 5.93 21.80
N ALA A 231 3.62 5.03 22.76
CA ALA A 231 4.49 4.93 23.95
C ALA A 231 5.81 4.18 23.69
N VAL A 232 5.94 3.50 22.54
CA VAL A 232 7.17 2.82 22.14
C VAL A 232 8.19 3.85 21.66
N PRO A 233 9.39 3.95 22.30
CA PRO A 233 10.36 4.99 21.98
C PRO A 233 10.78 5.01 20.50
N GLU A 234 10.99 3.86 19.88
CA GLU A 234 11.40 3.73 18.48
C GLU A 234 10.31 4.23 17.53
N VAL A 235 9.03 3.95 17.85
CA VAL A 235 7.88 4.46 17.10
C VAL A 235 7.76 5.96 17.28
N ALA A 236 7.81 6.46 18.53
CA ALA A 236 7.72 7.88 18.83
C ALA A 236 8.83 8.67 18.11
N ALA A 237 10.07 8.18 18.15
CA ALA A 237 11.22 8.80 17.48
C ALA A 237 11.05 8.83 15.94
N SER A 238 10.49 7.78 15.35
CA SER A 238 10.27 7.68 13.90
C SER A 238 9.24 8.67 13.36
N PHE A 239 8.32 9.15 14.21
CA PHE A 239 7.28 10.11 13.83
C PHE A 239 7.53 11.53 14.33
N SER A 240 8.65 11.81 15.03
CA SER A 240 8.89 13.07 15.72
C SER A 240 7.73 13.46 16.65
N LEU A 241 7.01 12.45 17.17
CA LEU A 241 5.98 12.66 18.16
C LEU A 241 6.68 13.22 19.40
N LYS A 242 6.39 14.48 19.76
CA LYS A 242 6.76 14.96 21.08
C LYS A 242 6.12 14.01 22.08
N THR A 243 6.89 13.48 23.00
CA THR A 243 6.40 12.69 24.14
C THR A 243 5.12 13.35 24.65
N PRO A 244 4.03 12.62 24.90
CA PRO A 244 2.83 13.23 25.44
C PRO A 244 3.24 14.06 26.64
N LEU A 245 2.90 15.36 26.63
CA LEU A 245 3.05 16.21 27.80
C LEU A 245 2.41 15.43 28.93
N SER A 246 3.19 15.06 29.93
CA SER A 246 2.69 14.60 31.22
C SER A 246 1.72 15.67 31.70
N LEU A 247 0.43 15.44 31.50
CA LEU A 247 -0.61 16.22 32.10
C LEU A 247 -0.60 15.88 33.59
N PHE A 248 0.04 16.74 34.35
CA PHE A 248 -0.19 16.90 35.77
C PHE A 248 -1.24 17.97 35.99
#